data_eca106c9deb1ffac799326c8a0327179
#
_entry.id   eca106c9deb1ffac799326c8a0327179
#
_cell.length_a   1.000
_cell.length_b   1.000
_cell.length_c   1.000
_cell.angle_alpha   90.00
_cell.angle_beta   90.00
_cell.angle_gamma   90.00
#
_symmetry.space_group_name_H-M   'P 1'
#
loop_
_entity.id
_entity.type
_entity.pdbx_description
1 polymer ?
#
loop_
_entity_poly.entity_id
_entity_poly.type
_entity_poly.pdbx_seq_one_letter_code
_entity_poly.pdbx_strand_id
1 'polypeptide(L)'
;MIKKSKKRKYILMKWLIKIFKRPRTIPVVRLDGVIGSSGQFGSGGLEDSGLSSVLEKAFSFSRAKAIALIVNSPGGSPTQSSLIASRVRRLSDEKNLPVFCFCEDVAASGGYWLACAGDEIYANENSIIGSIGVISSGFGFYEFISKQGIERRIYTSGKEKSMLDPFKPEQKSDVARLKLIQKAIHHNFKTYVELRRGNKVQDKNIFTGEFWEARRALELGLIDGLGNLETVLRDKYGENIEFKYVSRKKPLIARLSRSFSDSIISTVMNRIYFSRYNL
;
A
#
# COMPACT_ATOMS: atom_id res chain seq x y z
N MET A 1 -36.74 48.61 19.07
CA MET A 1 -36.74 47.38 18.22
C MET A 1 -35.58 47.29 17.22
N ILE A 2 -35.02 48.37 16.71
CA ILE A 2 -33.98 48.39 15.62
C ILE A 2 -32.62 47.85 16.04
N LYS A 3 -32.19 47.98 17.32
CA LYS A 3 -30.89 47.48 17.80
C LYS A 3 -30.78 45.94 17.86
N LYS A 4 -31.89 45.21 18.11
CA LYS A 4 -31.90 43.73 18.14
C LYS A 4 -31.73 43.11 16.75
N SER A 5 -32.28 43.75 15.71
CA SER A 5 -32.21 43.30 14.31
C SER A 5 -30.77 43.39 13.76
N LYS A 6 -30.07 44.50 14.01
CA LYS A 6 -28.67 44.69 13.58
C LYS A 6 -27.71 43.68 14.24
N LYS A 7 -27.93 43.38 15.53
CA LYS A 7 -27.11 42.39 16.26
C LYS A 7 -27.30 40.96 15.73
N ARG A 8 -28.54 40.60 15.34
CA ARG A 8 -28.85 39.31 14.70
C ARG A 8 -28.20 39.17 13.30
N LYS A 9 -28.29 40.20 12.47
CA LYS A 9 -27.63 40.23 11.14
C LYS A 9 -26.09 40.10 11.27
N TYR A 10 -25.49 40.78 12.22
CA TYR A 10 -24.04 40.73 12.47
C TYR A 10 -23.59 39.35 12.94
N ILE A 11 -24.36 38.69 13.82
CA ILE A 11 -24.09 37.34 14.28
C ILE A 11 -24.24 36.33 13.15
N LEU A 12 -25.29 36.47 12.34
CA LEU A 12 -25.54 35.61 11.17
C LEU A 12 -24.43 35.76 10.12
N MET A 13 -24.00 37.01 9.87
CA MET A 13 -22.90 37.30 8.95
C MET A 13 -21.55 36.76 9.44
N LYS A 14 -21.22 36.88 10.73
CA LYS A 14 -20.06 36.23 11.35
C LYS A 14 -20.14 34.72 11.27
N TRP A 15 -21.29 34.12 11.47
CA TRP A 15 -21.52 32.69 11.39
C TRP A 15 -21.36 32.18 9.95
N LEU A 16 -21.93 32.92 8.95
CA LEU A 16 -21.76 32.67 7.52
C LEU A 16 -20.27 32.76 7.12
N ILE A 17 -19.58 33.82 7.53
CA ILE A 17 -18.15 34.00 7.25
C ILE A 17 -17.33 32.88 7.87
N LYS A 18 -17.70 32.38 9.05
CA LYS A 18 -17.02 31.27 9.73
C LYS A 18 -17.28 29.93 9.01
N ILE A 19 -18.47 29.75 8.40
CA ILE A 19 -18.77 28.58 7.54
C ILE A 19 -18.00 28.62 6.22
N PHE A 20 -17.94 29.80 5.58
CA PHE A 20 -17.17 29.98 4.35
C PHE A 20 -15.65 29.95 4.54
N LYS A 21 -15.15 30.28 5.75
CA LYS A 21 -13.72 30.24 6.10
C LYS A 21 -13.24 28.89 6.65
N ARG A 22 -14.10 27.89 6.81
CA ARG A 22 -13.61 26.58 7.25
C ARG A 22 -12.72 25.96 6.18
N PRO A 23 -11.51 25.52 6.52
CA PRO A 23 -10.59 24.95 5.55
C PRO A 23 -11.21 23.74 4.84
N ARG A 24 -10.84 23.53 3.60
CA ARG A 24 -11.13 22.30 2.86
C ARG A 24 -10.31 21.19 3.51
N THR A 25 -10.91 20.03 3.67
CA THR A 25 -10.21 18.91 4.34
C THR A 25 -9.65 17.95 3.31
N ILE A 26 -8.45 17.49 3.54
CA ILE A 26 -7.85 16.37 2.80
C ILE A 26 -7.52 15.28 3.82
N PRO A 27 -8.33 14.22 3.90
CA PRO A 27 -8.00 13.05 4.68
C PRO A 27 -6.74 12.37 4.14
N VAL A 28 -5.84 12.01 5.05
CA VAL A 28 -4.56 11.36 4.74
C VAL A 28 -4.55 9.98 5.38
N VAL A 29 -4.30 8.97 4.59
CA VAL A 29 -4.14 7.57 5.04
C VAL A 29 -2.73 7.11 4.72
N ARG A 30 -2.03 6.61 5.74
CA ARG A 30 -0.68 6.07 5.58
C ARG A 30 -0.73 4.56 5.37
N LEU A 31 -0.09 4.09 4.31
CA LEU A 31 0.08 2.69 3.93
C LEU A 31 1.58 2.35 4.04
N ASP A 32 1.99 1.93 5.24
CA ASP A 32 3.38 1.76 5.62
C ASP A 32 3.68 0.31 6.02
N GLY A 33 4.79 -0.23 5.50
CA GLY A 33 5.29 -1.57 5.81
C GLY A 33 4.91 -2.66 4.81
N VAL A 34 5.16 -3.91 5.19
CA VAL A 34 4.93 -5.10 4.34
C VAL A 34 3.45 -5.41 4.22
N ILE A 35 3.01 -5.79 3.02
CA ILE A 35 1.61 -6.10 2.72
C ILE A 35 1.33 -7.57 3.02
N GLY A 36 0.29 -7.85 3.84
CA GLY A 36 -0.19 -9.21 4.14
C GLY A 36 0.65 -9.99 5.15
N SER A 37 1.55 -9.35 5.87
CA SER A 37 2.29 -10.00 6.96
C SER A 37 1.64 -9.74 8.31
N SER A 38 0.46 -10.30 8.56
CA SER A 38 -0.06 -10.37 9.91
C SER A 38 0.61 -11.55 10.62
N GLY A 39 1.46 -11.26 11.57
CA GLY A 39 1.87 -12.25 12.56
C GLY A 39 0.63 -12.71 13.35
N GLN A 40 0.67 -13.93 13.86
CA GLN A 40 -0.41 -14.59 14.62
C GLN A 40 -0.92 -13.76 15.83
N PHE A 41 -0.23 -12.68 16.20
CA PHE A 41 -0.49 -11.79 17.33
C PHE A 41 -0.71 -10.30 16.95
N GLY A 42 -1.13 -10.00 15.69
CA GLY A 42 -1.63 -8.66 15.35
C GLY A 42 -0.57 -7.57 15.15
N SER A 43 0.69 -7.90 14.99
CA SER A 43 1.72 -6.95 14.58
C SER A 43 1.69 -6.75 13.05
N GLY A 44 0.91 -5.96 12.66
CA GLY A 44 0.42 -5.10 11.68
C GLY A 44 1.11 -4.98 10.33
N GLY A 45 1.05 -5.99 9.44
CA GLY A 45 1.17 -5.76 8.02
C GLY A 45 -0.05 -5.02 7.45
N LEU A 46 0.07 -4.55 6.22
CA LEU A 46 -1.05 -3.94 5.51
C LEU A 46 -2.01 -5.03 5.03
N GLU A 47 -3.20 -5.07 5.59
CA GLU A 47 -4.28 -5.97 5.20
C GLU A 47 -5.57 -5.21 4.95
N ASP A 48 -6.37 -5.67 3.98
CA ASP A 48 -7.63 -5.04 3.62
C ASP A 48 -8.60 -4.96 4.81
N SER A 49 -8.75 -6.07 5.56
CA SER A 49 -9.61 -6.13 6.74
C SER A 49 -9.26 -5.09 7.78
N GLY A 50 -7.96 -4.91 8.00
CA GLY A 50 -7.47 -3.95 8.96
C GLY A 50 -7.50 -2.50 8.50
N LEU A 51 -7.52 -2.23 7.21
CA LEU A 51 -7.59 -0.90 6.63
C LEU A 51 -9.02 -0.45 6.32
N SER A 52 -10.00 -1.37 6.28
CA SER A 52 -11.38 -1.08 5.88
C SER A 52 -11.97 0.12 6.62
N SER A 53 -11.97 0.07 7.94
CA SER A 53 -12.53 1.15 8.78
C SER A 53 -11.78 2.48 8.66
N VAL A 54 -10.47 2.44 8.40
CA VAL A 54 -9.64 3.63 8.21
C VAL A 54 -9.97 4.30 6.87
N LEU A 55 -10.04 3.51 5.80
CA LEU A 55 -10.39 3.99 4.47
C LEU A 55 -11.83 4.51 4.44
N GLU A 56 -12.80 3.75 4.93
CA GLU A 56 -14.19 4.20 5.02
C GLU A 56 -14.32 5.51 5.78
N LYS A 57 -13.62 5.66 6.90
CA LYS A 57 -13.58 6.91 7.66
C LYS A 57 -12.96 8.04 6.85
N ALA A 58 -11.85 7.81 6.14
CA ALA A 58 -11.19 8.82 5.31
C ALA A 58 -12.14 9.34 4.22
N PHE A 59 -12.85 8.45 3.55
CA PHE A 59 -13.83 8.80 2.51
C PHE A 59 -15.16 9.35 3.04
N SER A 60 -15.41 9.30 4.37
CA SER A 60 -16.63 9.81 4.99
C SER A 60 -16.58 11.30 5.39
N PHE A 61 -15.45 11.98 5.22
CA PHE A 61 -15.33 13.39 5.57
C PHE A 61 -16.19 14.26 4.62
N SER A 62 -17.20 14.90 5.16
CA SER A 62 -18.19 15.69 4.38
C SER A 62 -17.60 16.88 3.60
N ARG A 63 -16.41 17.34 3.95
CA ARG A 63 -15.70 18.45 3.30
C ARG A 63 -14.41 18.01 2.59
N ALA A 64 -14.23 16.71 2.40
CA ALA A 64 -13.10 16.21 1.64
C ALA A 64 -13.15 16.75 0.20
N LYS A 65 -12.00 17.17 -0.30
CA LYS A 65 -11.80 17.56 -1.70
C LYS A 65 -11.04 16.53 -2.50
N ALA A 66 -10.27 15.76 -1.79
CA ALA A 66 -9.48 14.64 -2.29
C ALA A 66 -9.12 13.72 -1.12
N ILE A 67 -8.62 12.55 -1.41
CA ILE A 67 -7.98 11.65 -0.45
C ILE A 67 -6.48 11.61 -0.78
N ALA A 68 -5.64 11.68 0.24
CA ALA A 68 -4.21 11.47 0.09
C ALA A 68 -3.81 10.11 0.70
N LEU A 69 -3.12 9.30 -0.08
CA LEU A 69 -2.49 8.06 0.38
C LEU A 69 -0.98 8.28 0.42
N ILE A 70 -0.36 8.02 1.56
CA ILE A 70 1.09 7.96 1.68
C ILE A 70 1.48 6.50 1.59
N VAL A 71 2.33 6.16 0.64
CA VAL A 71 2.77 4.77 0.41
C VAL A 71 4.26 4.67 0.73
N ASN A 72 4.59 3.82 1.72
CA ASN A 72 5.95 3.43 2.05
C ASN A 72 6.01 1.91 2.26
N SER A 73 6.10 1.16 1.16
CA SER A 73 5.97 -0.29 1.20
C SER A 73 6.86 -0.99 0.16
N PRO A 74 7.64 -2.01 0.57
CA PRO A 74 8.43 -2.84 -0.33
C PRO A 74 7.57 -3.88 -1.08
N GLY A 75 6.26 -3.93 -0.79
CA GLY A 75 5.33 -4.91 -1.33
C GLY A 75 4.94 -6.01 -0.35
N GLY A 76 4.61 -7.17 -0.88
CA GLY A 76 4.17 -8.34 -0.12
C GLY A 76 3.08 -9.12 -0.86
N SER A 77 2.01 -9.51 -0.16
CA SER A 77 0.92 -10.32 -0.70
C SER A 77 0.22 -9.67 -1.91
N PRO A 78 0.20 -10.29 -3.09
CA PRO A 78 -0.52 -9.78 -4.25
C PRO A 78 -2.03 -9.66 -4.00
N THR A 79 -2.59 -10.61 -3.29
CA THR A 79 -4.02 -10.63 -2.95
C THR A 79 -4.40 -9.44 -2.08
N GLN A 80 -3.64 -9.16 -1.02
CA GLN A 80 -3.91 -8.02 -0.15
C GLN A 80 -3.69 -6.69 -0.87
N SER A 81 -2.67 -6.60 -1.72
CA SER A 81 -2.44 -5.41 -2.57
C SER A 81 -3.64 -5.12 -3.47
N SER A 82 -4.15 -6.15 -4.14
CA SER A 82 -5.34 -6.05 -5.00
C SER A 82 -6.60 -5.67 -4.21
N LEU A 83 -6.85 -6.29 -3.06
CA LEU A 83 -8.04 -6.00 -2.24
C LEU A 83 -8.03 -4.56 -1.72
N ILE A 84 -6.91 -4.10 -1.18
CA ILE A 84 -6.77 -2.72 -0.68
C ILE A 84 -6.96 -1.71 -1.82
N ALA A 85 -6.27 -1.93 -2.96
CA ALA A 85 -6.38 -1.06 -4.11
C ALA A 85 -7.82 -1.00 -4.66
N SER A 86 -8.51 -2.14 -4.76
CA SER A 86 -9.91 -2.23 -5.20
C SER A 86 -10.85 -1.50 -4.24
N ARG A 87 -10.63 -1.60 -2.92
CA ARG A 87 -11.42 -0.85 -1.92
C ARG A 87 -11.23 0.65 -2.07
N VAL A 88 -9.98 1.11 -2.25
CA VAL A 88 -9.69 2.54 -2.49
C VAL A 88 -10.44 3.04 -3.72
N ARG A 89 -10.38 2.30 -4.82
CA ARG A 89 -11.06 2.69 -6.06
C ARG A 89 -12.57 2.73 -5.90
N ARG A 90 -13.15 1.67 -5.33
CA ARG A 90 -14.59 1.61 -5.07
C ARG A 90 -15.05 2.82 -4.23
N LEU A 91 -14.35 3.13 -3.14
CA LEU A 91 -14.71 4.28 -2.29
C LEU A 91 -14.51 5.62 -3.01
N SER A 92 -13.47 5.75 -3.85
CA SER A 92 -13.24 6.93 -4.68
C SER A 92 -14.41 7.16 -5.64
N ASP A 93 -14.84 6.12 -6.33
CA ASP A 93 -15.93 6.18 -7.30
C ASP A 93 -17.29 6.47 -6.60
N GLU A 94 -17.58 5.76 -5.49
CA GLU A 94 -18.82 5.97 -4.71
C GLU A 94 -18.93 7.40 -4.13
N LYS A 95 -17.81 8.02 -3.76
CA LYS A 95 -17.77 9.35 -3.15
C LYS A 95 -17.43 10.46 -4.14
N ASN A 96 -17.08 10.12 -5.37
CA ASN A 96 -16.59 11.04 -6.39
C ASN A 96 -15.45 11.93 -5.86
N LEU A 97 -14.47 11.31 -5.20
CA LEU A 97 -13.31 11.95 -4.61
C LEU A 97 -12.03 11.47 -5.28
N PRO A 98 -11.22 12.36 -5.86
CA PRO A 98 -9.94 11.98 -6.43
C PRO A 98 -8.97 11.52 -5.34
N VAL A 99 -8.12 10.58 -5.69
CA VAL A 99 -7.10 10.00 -4.82
C VAL A 99 -5.72 10.38 -5.32
N PHE A 100 -4.91 10.96 -4.45
CA PHE A 100 -3.50 11.28 -4.71
C PHE A 100 -2.61 10.35 -3.90
N CYS A 101 -1.68 9.68 -4.56
CA CYS A 101 -0.68 8.85 -3.90
C CYS A 101 0.66 9.57 -3.82
N PHE A 102 1.28 9.51 -2.64
CA PHE A 102 2.60 10.06 -2.35
C PHE A 102 3.50 8.93 -1.89
N CYS A 103 4.49 8.59 -2.72
CA CYS A 103 5.48 7.58 -2.41
C CYS A 103 6.59 8.21 -1.57
N GLU A 104 6.89 7.59 -0.42
CA GLU A 104 8.04 7.97 0.41
C GLU A 104 9.27 7.14 0.01
N ASP A 105 9.96 6.47 0.95
CA ASP A 105 11.22 5.78 0.65
C ASP A 105 11.04 4.72 -0.45
N VAL A 106 9.98 3.91 -0.38
CA VAL A 106 9.74 2.84 -1.35
C VAL A 106 8.25 2.65 -1.65
N ALA A 107 7.93 2.53 -2.93
CA ALA A 107 6.65 2.02 -3.42
C ALA A 107 6.94 0.97 -4.50
N ALA A 108 7.26 -0.25 -4.07
CA ALA A 108 7.74 -1.31 -4.94
C ALA A 108 6.85 -2.55 -4.87
N SER A 109 6.76 -3.31 -5.96
CA SER A 109 5.95 -4.53 -6.06
C SER A 109 4.49 -4.27 -5.63
N GLY A 110 3.97 -4.96 -4.63
CA GLY A 110 2.65 -4.69 -4.05
C GLY A 110 2.47 -3.24 -3.57
N GLY A 111 3.54 -2.55 -3.13
CA GLY A 111 3.51 -1.13 -2.79
C GLY A 111 3.20 -0.24 -4.00
N TYR A 112 3.78 -0.56 -5.16
CA TYR A 112 3.43 0.13 -6.40
C TYR A 112 2.00 -0.20 -6.88
N TRP A 113 1.53 -1.44 -6.65
CA TRP A 113 0.13 -1.78 -6.86
C TRP A 113 -0.81 -0.87 -6.07
N LEU A 114 -0.48 -0.60 -4.79
CA LEU A 114 -1.25 0.34 -3.96
C LEU A 114 -1.15 1.78 -4.50
N ALA A 115 0.03 2.23 -4.92
CA ALA A 115 0.21 3.55 -5.49
C ALA A 115 -0.64 3.75 -6.75
N CYS A 116 -0.78 2.72 -7.58
CA CYS A 116 -1.66 2.72 -8.76
C CYS A 116 -3.16 2.85 -8.44
N ALA A 117 -3.57 2.75 -7.16
CA ALA A 117 -4.93 3.09 -6.78
C ALA A 117 -5.21 4.60 -6.83
N GLY A 118 -4.17 5.44 -6.86
CA GLY A 118 -4.28 6.88 -7.05
C GLY A 118 -4.65 7.28 -8.48
N ASP A 119 -5.28 8.42 -8.62
CA ASP A 119 -5.53 9.08 -9.91
C ASP A 119 -4.26 9.81 -10.38
N GLU A 120 -3.48 10.30 -9.41
CA GLU A 120 -2.13 10.83 -9.62
C GLU A 120 -1.18 10.26 -8.57
N ILE A 121 0.06 10.00 -8.99
CA ILE A 121 1.12 9.42 -8.17
C ILE A 121 2.30 10.38 -8.15
N TYR A 122 2.72 10.77 -6.96
CA TYR A 122 3.89 11.62 -6.73
C TYR A 122 4.91 10.88 -5.88
N ALA A 123 6.17 11.21 -6.04
CA ALA A 123 7.26 10.62 -5.27
C ALA A 123 8.30 11.66 -4.86
N ASN A 124 9.03 11.41 -3.78
CA ASN A 124 10.27 12.13 -3.50
C ASN A 124 11.33 11.75 -4.54
N GLU A 125 12.26 12.64 -4.85
CA GLU A 125 13.32 12.38 -5.84
C GLU A 125 14.14 11.12 -5.55
N ASN A 126 14.28 10.75 -4.27
CA ASN A 126 15.04 9.61 -3.80
C ASN A 126 14.19 8.35 -3.60
N SER A 127 12.88 8.40 -3.88
CA SER A 127 11.99 7.25 -3.76
C SER A 127 12.35 6.14 -4.73
N ILE A 128 12.18 4.90 -4.29
CA ILE A 128 12.31 3.70 -5.13
C ILE A 128 10.93 3.25 -5.60
N ILE A 129 10.75 3.16 -6.92
CA ILE A 129 9.45 2.89 -7.56
C ILE A 129 9.55 1.70 -8.50
N GLY A 130 8.50 0.88 -8.58
CA GLY A 130 8.43 -0.18 -9.61
C GLY A 130 8.44 -1.59 -9.02
N SER A 131 9.42 -2.41 -9.38
CA SER A 131 9.47 -3.84 -9.03
C SER A 131 8.18 -4.57 -9.42
N ILE A 132 7.69 -4.33 -10.66
CA ILE A 132 6.46 -4.93 -11.18
C ILE A 132 6.76 -6.36 -11.60
N GLY A 133 6.76 -7.26 -10.63
CA GLY A 133 7.09 -8.66 -10.82
C GLY A 133 6.56 -9.52 -9.68
N VAL A 134 6.75 -10.84 -9.80
CA VAL A 134 6.36 -11.82 -8.78
C VAL A 134 7.53 -12.75 -8.50
N ILE A 135 7.87 -12.88 -7.24
CA ILE A 135 8.93 -13.77 -6.76
C ILE A 135 8.36 -14.80 -5.78
N SER A 136 8.87 -16.01 -5.83
CA SER A 136 8.77 -16.99 -4.76
C SER A 136 10.20 -17.39 -4.39
N SER A 137 10.56 -17.23 -3.14
CA SER A 137 11.89 -17.59 -2.63
C SER A 137 11.76 -18.51 -1.44
N GLY A 138 12.69 -19.44 -1.29
CA GLY A 138 12.73 -20.40 -0.20
C GLY A 138 14.11 -21.03 -0.11
N PHE A 139 14.29 -21.87 0.91
CA PHE A 139 15.51 -22.65 1.11
C PHE A 139 15.20 -24.14 0.93
N GLY A 140 16.13 -24.89 0.30
CA GLY A 140 16.11 -26.34 0.24
C GLY A 140 17.01 -26.93 1.33
N PHE A 141 16.43 -27.79 2.16
CA PHE A 141 17.14 -28.42 3.27
C PHE A 141 17.35 -29.95 3.09
N TYR A 142 17.00 -30.51 1.94
CA TYR A 142 17.01 -31.92 1.68
C TYR A 142 18.41 -32.54 1.92
N GLU A 143 19.46 -32.00 1.31
CA GLU A 143 20.82 -32.51 1.49
C GLU A 143 21.32 -32.34 2.91
N PHE A 144 20.96 -31.25 3.58
CA PHE A 144 21.35 -30.99 4.96
C PHE A 144 20.81 -32.09 5.91
N ILE A 145 19.49 -32.35 5.88
CA ILE A 145 18.88 -33.35 6.75
C ILE A 145 19.38 -34.78 6.42
N SER A 146 19.59 -35.09 5.13
CA SER A 146 20.10 -36.37 4.68
C SER A 146 21.51 -36.62 5.23
N LYS A 147 22.41 -35.65 5.20
CA LYS A 147 23.77 -35.73 5.76
C LYS A 147 23.79 -35.96 7.28
N GLN A 148 22.73 -35.51 7.98
CA GLN A 148 22.57 -35.69 9.42
C GLN A 148 21.82 -36.98 9.79
N GLY A 149 21.51 -37.83 8.81
CA GLY A 149 20.75 -39.06 9.03
C GLY A 149 19.29 -38.84 9.47
N ILE A 150 18.75 -37.65 9.22
CA ILE A 150 17.37 -37.31 9.56
C ILE A 150 16.44 -37.70 8.40
N GLU A 151 15.48 -38.56 8.67
CA GLU A 151 14.48 -39.02 7.70
C GLU A 151 13.23 -38.12 7.75
N ARG A 152 12.84 -37.54 6.61
CA ARG A 152 11.60 -36.79 6.47
C ARG A 152 10.44 -37.72 6.10
N ARG A 153 9.49 -37.95 7.01
CA ARG A 153 8.30 -38.79 6.80
C ARG A 153 7.08 -37.93 6.56
N ILE A 154 6.44 -38.11 5.41
CA ILE A 154 5.24 -37.36 5.03
C ILE A 154 4.17 -38.35 4.56
N TYR A 155 3.00 -38.26 5.17
CA TYR A 155 1.81 -39.01 4.79
C TYR A 155 0.77 -38.02 4.29
N THR A 156 0.38 -38.12 3.01
CA THR A 156 -0.56 -37.19 2.41
C THR A 156 -1.74 -37.92 1.78
N SER A 157 -2.92 -37.36 1.88
CA SER A 157 -4.05 -37.67 1.01
C SER A 157 -4.11 -36.59 -0.09
N GLY A 158 -3.93 -37.01 -1.33
CA GLY A 158 -3.73 -36.13 -2.48
C GLY A 158 -2.27 -36.07 -2.95
N LYS A 159 -2.06 -36.51 -4.20
CA LYS A 159 -0.75 -36.73 -4.82
C LYS A 159 0.19 -35.50 -4.75
N GLU A 160 -0.39 -34.30 -4.93
CA GLU A 160 0.38 -33.06 -5.04
C GLU A 160 0.42 -32.24 -3.73
N LYS A 161 -0.01 -32.84 -2.60
CA LYS A 161 -0.14 -32.10 -1.33
C LYS A 161 1.18 -31.68 -0.71
N SER A 162 2.29 -32.34 -1.08
CA SER A 162 3.65 -32.01 -0.63
C SER A 162 4.50 -31.31 -1.70
N MET A 163 3.86 -30.62 -2.63
CA MET A 163 4.54 -29.82 -3.65
C MET A 163 5.45 -28.78 -2.99
N LEU A 164 6.69 -28.64 -3.50
CA LEU A 164 7.69 -27.67 -3.02
C LEU A 164 8.07 -27.84 -1.53
N ASP A 165 8.00 -29.06 -0.97
CA ASP A 165 8.48 -29.33 0.38
C ASP A 165 10.00 -29.08 0.45
N PRO A 166 10.47 -28.15 1.32
CA PRO A 166 11.89 -27.76 1.37
C PRO A 166 12.82 -28.87 1.89
N PHE A 167 12.25 -29.95 2.45
CA PHE A 167 13.01 -31.11 2.95
C PHE A 167 12.97 -32.30 1.98
N LYS A 168 12.50 -32.09 0.76
CA LYS A 168 12.55 -33.08 -0.32
C LYS A 168 13.38 -32.56 -1.50
N PRO A 169 13.89 -33.46 -2.38
CA PRO A 169 14.48 -33.03 -3.64
C PRO A 169 13.48 -32.20 -4.45
N GLU A 170 13.94 -31.11 -5.05
CA GLU A 170 13.10 -30.27 -5.90
C GLU A 170 12.61 -31.06 -7.13
N GLN A 171 11.32 -31.00 -7.41
CA GLN A 171 10.71 -31.66 -8.56
C GLN A 171 10.49 -30.65 -9.69
N LYS A 172 10.93 -31.00 -10.91
CA LYS A 172 10.74 -30.14 -12.10
C LYS A 172 9.26 -29.82 -12.36
N SER A 173 8.37 -30.77 -12.08
CA SER A 173 6.91 -30.59 -12.20
C SER A 173 6.38 -29.51 -11.25
N ASP A 174 6.89 -29.47 -10.01
CA ASP A 174 6.49 -28.51 -9.01
C ASP A 174 6.94 -27.11 -9.39
N VAL A 175 8.18 -26.98 -9.85
CA VAL A 175 8.73 -25.71 -10.37
C VAL A 175 7.93 -25.22 -11.57
N ALA A 176 7.58 -26.11 -12.52
CA ALA A 176 6.78 -25.75 -13.67
C ALA A 176 5.39 -25.21 -13.26
N ARG A 177 4.74 -25.87 -12.31
CA ARG A 177 3.45 -25.45 -11.77
C ARG A 177 3.54 -24.12 -11.03
N LEU A 178 4.58 -23.93 -10.20
CA LEU A 178 4.83 -22.65 -9.52
C LEU A 178 5.00 -21.50 -10.52
N LYS A 179 5.79 -21.70 -11.59
CA LYS A 179 5.97 -20.71 -12.66
C LYS A 179 4.67 -20.34 -13.36
N LEU A 180 3.74 -21.28 -13.54
CA LEU A 180 2.41 -20.98 -14.10
C LEU A 180 1.60 -20.07 -13.17
N ILE A 181 1.62 -20.36 -11.86
CA ILE A 181 0.95 -19.52 -10.84
C ILE A 181 1.56 -18.11 -10.83
N GLN A 182 2.88 -18.00 -10.79
CA GLN A 182 3.59 -16.71 -10.84
C GLN A 182 3.24 -15.91 -12.10
N LYS A 183 3.19 -16.58 -13.28
CA LYS A 183 2.82 -15.96 -14.53
C LYS A 183 1.39 -15.39 -14.50
N ALA A 184 0.44 -16.13 -13.92
CA ALA A 184 -0.93 -15.67 -13.77
C ALA A 184 -1.03 -14.45 -12.85
N ILE A 185 -0.38 -14.48 -11.68
CA ILE A 185 -0.37 -13.35 -10.74
C ILE A 185 0.32 -12.12 -11.38
N HIS A 186 1.43 -12.33 -12.07
CA HIS A 186 2.15 -11.26 -12.77
C HIS A 186 1.30 -10.65 -13.89
N HIS A 187 0.54 -11.47 -14.62
CA HIS A 187 -0.40 -10.98 -15.64
C HIS A 187 -1.46 -10.05 -15.00
N ASN A 188 -2.05 -10.46 -13.87
CA ASN A 188 -3.03 -9.63 -13.16
C ASN A 188 -2.42 -8.28 -12.72
N PHE A 189 -1.18 -8.30 -12.23
CA PHE A 189 -0.48 -7.07 -11.84
C PHE A 189 -0.24 -6.15 -13.05
N LYS A 190 0.26 -6.70 -14.15
CA LYS A 190 0.47 -5.93 -15.39
C LYS A 190 -0.83 -5.30 -15.87
N THR A 191 -1.89 -6.09 -15.99
CA THR A 191 -3.20 -5.60 -16.41
C THR A 191 -3.71 -4.46 -15.53
N TYR A 192 -3.51 -4.56 -14.21
CA TYR A 192 -3.90 -3.47 -13.30
C TYR A 192 -3.07 -2.20 -13.51
N VAL A 193 -1.76 -2.32 -13.67
CA VAL A 193 -0.89 -1.16 -13.98
C VAL A 193 -1.27 -0.54 -15.31
N GLU A 194 -1.45 -1.34 -16.35
CA GLU A 194 -1.90 -0.88 -17.68
C GLU A 194 -3.26 -0.15 -17.61
N LEU A 195 -4.20 -0.69 -16.84
CA LEU A 195 -5.51 -0.06 -16.63
C LEU A 195 -5.38 1.31 -15.93
N ARG A 196 -4.51 1.42 -14.94
CA ARG A 196 -4.39 2.63 -14.11
C ARG A 196 -3.45 3.68 -14.69
N ARG A 197 -2.40 3.26 -15.37
CA ARG A 197 -1.41 4.18 -15.98
C ARG A 197 -1.73 4.51 -17.43
N GLY A 198 -2.46 3.63 -18.13
CA GLY A 198 -2.90 3.84 -19.52
C GLY A 198 -1.75 4.20 -20.46
N ASN A 199 -1.94 5.24 -21.27
CA ASN A 199 -0.96 5.71 -22.25
C ASN A 199 0.27 6.43 -21.65
N LYS A 200 0.31 6.63 -20.32
CA LYS A 200 1.47 7.23 -19.65
C LYS A 200 2.70 6.30 -19.71
N VAL A 201 2.46 5.00 -19.69
CA VAL A 201 3.50 3.97 -19.80
C VAL A 201 3.65 3.56 -21.26
N GLN A 202 4.81 3.86 -21.84
CA GLN A 202 5.11 3.53 -23.23
C GLN A 202 6.07 2.34 -23.37
N ASP A 203 6.94 2.11 -22.37
CA ASP A 203 7.92 1.04 -22.37
C ASP A 203 7.41 -0.21 -21.65
N LYS A 204 7.34 -1.34 -22.36
CA LYS A 204 6.95 -2.63 -21.78
C LYS A 204 8.02 -3.26 -20.88
N ASN A 205 9.25 -2.74 -20.89
CA ASN A 205 10.33 -3.23 -20.04
C ASN A 205 10.10 -2.94 -18.55
N ILE A 206 9.14 -2.08 -18.22
CA ILE A 206 8.73 -1.84 -16.83
C ILE A 206 8.16 -3.08 -16.11
N PHE A 207 7.81 -4.13 -16.83
CA PHE A 207 7.21 -5.36 -16.30
C PHE A 207 8.21 -6.49 -16.03
N THR A 208 9.49 -6.18 -15.98
CA THR A 208 10.56 -7.17 -15.75
C THR A 208 10.81 -7.47 -14.28
N GLY A 209 10.24 -6.68 -13.38
CA GLY A 209 10.52 -6.73 -11.94
C GLY A 209 11.65 -5.79 -11.51
N GLU A 210 12.15 -4.98 -12.41
CA GLU A 210 13.12 -3.92 -12.12
C GLU A 210 12.47 -2.77 -11.32
N PHE A 211 13.28 -2.02 -10.59
CA PHE A 211 12.86 -0.82 -9.87
C PHE A 211 13.81 0.34 -10.20
N TRP A 212 13.29 1.54 -10.07
CA TRP A 212 13.97 2.77 -10.48
C TRP A 212 13.85 3.82 -9.40
N GLU A 213 14.77 4.76 -9.40
CA GLU A 213 14.61 6.01 -8.67
C GLU A 213 13.49 6.87 -9.31
N ALA A 214 12.97 7.83 -8.56
CA ALA A 214 11.75 8.52 -8.94
C ALA A 214 11.85 9.34 -10.24
N ARG A 215 13.02 9.93 -10.59
CA ARG A 215 13.19 10.65 -11.87
C ARG A 215 13.02 9.71 -13.06
N ARG A 216 13.67 8.55 -13.00
CA ARG A 216 13.52 7.53 -14.04
C ARG A 216 12.13 6.96 -14.09
N ALA A 217 11.49 6.75 -12.93
CA ALA A 217 10.10 6.32 -12.85
C ALA A 217 9.13 7.34 -13.48
N LEU A 218 9.40 8.64 -13.38
CA LEU A 218 8.64 9.69 -14.05
C LEU A 218 8.77 9.61 -15.57
N GLU A 219 9.99 9.47 -16.08
CA GLU A 219 10.25 9.29 -17.53
C GLU A 219 9.56 8.05 -18.09
N LEU A 220 9.50 6.96 -17.32
CA LEU A 220 8.83 5.71 -17.68
C LEU A 220 7.30 5.79 -17.57
N GLY A 221 6.75 6.89 -17.05
CA GLY A 221 5.32 7.07 -16.85
C GLY A 221 4.75 6.32 -15.65
N LEU A 222 5.61 5.83 -14.74
CA LEU A 222 5.18 5.14 -13.53
C LEU A 222 4.62 6.08 -12.47
N ILE A 223 5.05 7.34 -12.45
CA ILE A 223 4.52 8.40 -11.60
C ILE A 223 4.16 9.63 -12.42
N ASP A 224 3.45 10.58 -11.82
CA ASP A 224 2.94 11.78 -12.48
C ASP A 224 3.77 13.04 -12.17
N GLY A 225 4.61 12.97 -11.14
CA GLY A 225 5.46 14.09 -10.77
C GLY A 225 6.33 13.81 -9.56
N LEU A 226 7.29 14.70 -9.36
CA LEU A 226 8.11 14.75 -8.16
C LEU A 226 7.49 15.75 -7.19
N GLY A 227 7.46 15.41 -5.90
CA GLY A 227 6.96 16.31 -4.87
C GLY A 227 6.43 15.58 -3.64
N ASN A 228 6.19 16.36 -2.61
CA ASN A 228 5.60 15.86 -1.36
C ASN A 228 4.13 16.25 -1.24
N LEU A 229 3.45 15.60 -0.31
CA LEU A 229 2.02 15.77 -0.06
C LEU A 229 1.62 17.23 0.16
N GLU A 230 2.36 17.97 1.00
CA GLU A 230 1.98 19.34 1.34
C GLU A 230 2.10 20.29 0.16
N THR A 231 3.24 20.28 -0.51
CA THR A 231 3.50 21.18 -1.64
C THR A 231 2.50 20.93 -2.76
N VAL A 232 2.39 19.68 -3.22
CA VAL A 232 1.51 19.33 -4.36
C VAL A 232 0.04 19.65 -4.07
N LEU A 233 -0.45 19.33 -2.88
CA LEU A 233 -1.87 19.53 -2.59
C LEU A 233 -2.20 20.99 -2.25
N ARG A 234 -1.24 21.77 -1.70
CA ARG A 234 -1.42 23.22 -1.55
C ARG A 234 -1.45 23.93 -2.90
N ASP A 235 -0.58 23.54 -3.81
CA ASP A 235 -0.58 24.10 -5.18
C ASP A 235 -1.91 23.81 -5.90
N LYS A 236 -2.47 22.58 -5.74
CA LYS A 236 -3.73 22.20 -6.40
C LYS A 236 -4.99 22.79 -5.75
N TYR A 237 -5.03 22.90 -4.44
CA TYR A 237 -6.24 23.23 -3.69
C TYR A 237 -6.15 24.56 -2.93
N GLY A 238 -5.00 25.22 -2.95
CA GLY A 238 -4.70 26.48 -2.26
C GLY A 238 -4.27 26.28 -0.81
N GLU A 239 -3.73 27.33 -0.20
CA GLU A 239 -3.17 27.32 1.15
C GLU A 239 -4.19 26.97 2.26
N ASN A 240 -5.49 27.26 2.02
CA ASN A 240 -6.54 27.04 3.02
C ASN A 240 -7.08 25.61 3.00
N ILE A 241 -6.18 24.63 3.12
CA ILE A 241 -6.51 23.22 3.28
C ILE A 241 -6.00 22.70 4.61
N GLU A 242 -6.70 21.70 5.18
CA GLU A 242 -6.36 21.03 6.42
C GLU A 242 -6.16 19.53 6.17
N PHE A 243 -4.98 19.02 6.49
CA PHE A 243 -4.68 17.59 6.41
C PHE A 243 -5.17 16.87 7.66
N LYS A 244 -6.00 15.84 7.48
CA LYS A 244 -6.56 15.02 8.56
C LYS A 244 -6.02 13.60 8.47
N TYR A 245 -5.00 13.30 9.26
CA TYR A 245 -4.44 11.95 9.33
C TYR A 245 -5.44 10.99 9.97
N VAL A 246 -5.80 9.95 9.21
CA VAL A 246 -6.74 8.91 9.64
C VAL A 246 -5.96 7.63 9.91
N SER A 247 -5.99 7.17 11.16
CA SER A 247 -5.31 5.96 11.60
C SER A 247 -6.25 5.04 12.37
N ARG A 248 -5.86 3.78 12.53
CA ARG A 248 -6.56 2.84 13.42
C ARG A 248 -6.58 3.38 14.84
N LYS A 249 -7.72 3.32 15.50
CA LYS A 249 -7.79 3.53 16.96
C LYS A 249 -7.07 2.36 17.64
N LYS A 250 -5.93 2.61 18.25
CA LYS A 250 -5.26 1.60 19.09
C LYS A 250 -6.10 1.41 20.34
N PRO A 251 -6.57 0.18 20.68
CA PRO A 251 -7.23 -0.06 21.95
C PRO A 251 -6.26 0.27 23.08
N LEU A 252 -6.78 0.93 24.13
CA LEU A 252 -5.98 1.37 25.30
C LEU A 252 -5.23 0.21 25.97
N ILE A 253 -5.81 -0.99 25.95
CA ILE A 253 -5.23 -2.23 26.50
C ILE A 253 -4.00 -2.70 25.71
N ALA A 254 -3.95 -2.48 24.42
CA ALA A 254 -2.80 -2.84 23.58
C ALA A 254 -1.54 -1.97 23.85
N ARG A 255 -1.67 -0.91 24.64
CA ARG A 255 -0.52 -0.12 25.12
C ARG A 255 0.26 -0.81 26.24
N LEU A 256 -0.38 -1.69 27.01
CA LEU A 256 0.25 -2.37 28.15
C LEU A 256 0.78 -3.78 27.82
N SER A 257 0.29 -4.43 26.76
CA SER A 257 0.60 -5.83 26.46
C SER A 257 1.39 -6.06 25.17
N ARG A 258 2.21 -5.13 24.72
CA ARG A 258 3.15 -5.43 23.64
C ARG A 258 4.14 -6.47 24.14
N SER A 259 3.91 -7.72 23.77
CA SER A 259 4.93 -8.77 23.91
C SER A 259 6.17 -8.32 23.16
N PHE A 260 7.31 -8.26 23.85
CA PHE A 260 8.62 -7.87 23.28
C PHE A 260 8.96 -8.69 22.04
N SER A 261 8.55 -9.95 22.00
CA SER A 261 8.80 -10.90 20.90
C SER A 261 8.14 -10.48 19.57
N ASP A 262 6.88 -10.00 19.59
CA ASP A 262 6.18 -9.63 18.36
C ASP A 262 6.75 -8.38 17.70
N SER A 263 7.26 -7.46 18.50
CA SER A 263 7.94 -6.25 18.03
C SER A 263 9.27 -6.59 17.35
N ILE A 264 10.01 -7.55 17.88
CA ILE A 264 11.30 -7.97 17.30
C ILE A 264 11.08 -8.68 15.98
N ILE A 265 10.17 -9.65 15.92
CA ILE A 265 9.90 -10.42 14.69
C ILE A 265 9.42 -9.51 13.56
N SER A 266 8.48 -8.61 13.85
CA SER A 266 7.99 -7.67 12.83
C SER A 266 9.08 -6.69 12.36
N THR A 267 9.95 -6.25 13.26
CA THR A 267 11.08 -5.37 12.91
C THR A 267 12.10 -6.10 12.04
N VAL A 268 12.44 -7.35 12.39
CA VAL A 268 13.36 -8.16 11.59
C VAL A 268 12.80 -8.46 10.21
N MET A 269 11.52 -8.85 10.13
CA MET A 269 10.87 -9.12 8.85
C MET A 269 10.80 -7.85 7.99
N ASN A 270 10.41 -6.72 8.55
CA ASN A 270 10.43 -5.45 7.82
C ASN A 270 11.85 -5.14 7.32
N ARG A 271 12.89 -5.25 8.15
CA ARG A 271 14.28 -5.05 7.73
C ARG A 271 14.66 -5.96 6.57
N ILE A 272 14.32 -7.25 6.61
CA ILE A 272 14.62 -8.19 5.52
C ILE A 272 13.96 -7.77 4.20
N TYR A 273 12.71 -7.32 4.25
CA TYR A 273 12.00 -6.86 3.04
C TYR A 273 12.54 -5.53 2.51
N PHE A 274 12.83 -4.57 3.38
CA PHE A 274 13.38 -3.27 3.00
C PHE A 274 14.85 -3.35 2.59
N SER A 275 15.64 -4.27 3.18
CA SER A 275 17.07 -4.44 2.84
C SER A 275 17.34 -4.79 1.37
N ARG A 276 16.34 -5.35 0.67
CA ARG A 276 16.42 -5.56 -0.79
C ARG A 276 16.62 -4.26 -1.57
N TYR A 277 16.22 -3.14 -0.99
CA TYR A 277 16.32 -1.80 -1.57
C TYR A 277 17.38 -0.96 -0.88
N ASN A 278 18.23 -1.57 -0.01
CA ASN A 278 19.22 -0.90 0.83
C ASN A 278 18.62 0.15 1.79
N LEU A 279 17.40 -0.11 2.29
CA LEU A 279 16.68 0.74 3.23
C LEU A 279 16.48 0.05 4.60
#